data_f3dc06e59d298bc58b160ae345818a8f
#
_entry.id   f3dc06e59d298bc58b160ae345818a8f
#
_cell.length_a   1.000
_cell.length_b   1.000
_cell.length_c   1.000
_cell.angle_alpha   90.00
_cell.angle_beta   90.00
_cell.angle_gamma   90.00
#
_symmetry.space_group_name_H-M   'P 1'
#
loop_
_entity.id
_entity.type
_entity.pdbx_description
1 polymer ?
#
loop_
_entity_poly.entity_id
_entity_poly.type
_entity_poly.pdbx_seq_one_letter_code
_entity_poly.pdbx_strand_id
1 'polypeptide(L)'
;MKKISIILSTLNESECIENTIILLKKNIPNLEILIVDDNSSDGTFGILQKFENQDIKIIQRKKTKGLASAFLCGLINTTGEIVGWIDSNMGELSNKFPEMLQELNNNDIVLLSRYLQGGNDERNKIRVFASKIVNKICNFFLTNQIKDFTSSIFIMKRDVLNSVVPVCYGHGEFFIEFLYKCHKKKIKIKEIPYTQPNDISGNSKTAPSILKFLYLGFFYLLRIFCSRLRRD
;
A
#
# COMPACT_ATOMS: atom_id res chain seq x y z
N MET A 1 -2.20 20.18 -14.29
CA MET A 1 -2.33 18.77 -13.83
C MET A 1 -2.37 18.76 -12.32
N LYS A 2 -3.19 17.89 -11.71
CA LYS A 2 -3.24 17.72 -10.25
C LYS A 2 -1.90 17.21 -9.73
N LYS A 3 -1.47 17.69 -8.57
CA LYS A 3 -0.28 17.20 -7.90
C LYS A 3 -0.56 15.82 -7.30
N ILE A 4 0.34 14.88 -7.52
CA ILE A 4 0.24 13.49 -7.07
C ILE A 4 1.32 13.26 -6.02
N SER A 5 0.94 12.76 -4.84
CA SER A 5 1.87 12.37 -3.79
C SER A 5 1.88 10.85 -3.67
N ILE A 6 3.05 10.24 -3.84
CA ILE A 6 3.24 8.80 -3.58
C ILE A 6 4.02 8.62 -2.29
N ILE A 7 3.48 7.80 -1.41
CA ILE A 7 4.10 7.45 -0.15
C ILE A 7 4.80 6.11 -0.29
N LEU A 8 6.07 6.05 0.09
CA LEU A 8 6.87 4.84 0.21
C LEU A 8 7.24 4.63 1.68
N SER A 9 7.01 3.45 2.22
CA SER A 9 7.64 3.05 3.48
C SER A 9 8.84 2.17 3.20
N THR A 10 9.93 2.40 3.90
CA THR A 10 11.18 1.65 3.72
C THR A 10 11.69 1.10 5.04
N LEU A 11 12.18 -0.13 4.99
CA LEU A 11 12.97 -0.75 6.04
C LEU A 11 13.89 -1.80 5.40
N ASN A 12 15.17 -1.44 5.26
CA ASN A 12 16.19 -2.28 4.62
C ASN A 12 15.85 -2.65 3.16
N GLU A 13 15.72 -1.62 2.31
CA GLU A 13 15.33 -1.74 0.90
C GLU A 13 16.43 -1.21 -0.05
N SER A 14 17.71 -1.27 0.37
CA SER A 14 18.84 -0.75 -0.40
C SER A 14 18.97 -1.32 -1.82
N GLU A 15 18.51 -2.58 -2.03
CA GLU A 15 18.61 -3.26 -3.33
C GLU A 15 17.60 -2.74 -4.38
N CYS A 16 16.50 -2.13 -3.96
CA CYS A 16 15.39 -1.81 -4.87
C CYS A 16 14.93 -0.35 -4.84
N ILE A 17 15.20 0.39 -3.76
CA ILE A 17 14.61 1.72 -3.54
C ILE A 17 15.01 2.74 -4.60
N GLU A 18 16.26 2.71 -5.06
CA GLU A 18 16.76 3.61 -6.10
C GLU A 18 15.99 3.43 -7.42
N ASN A 19 15.87 2.17 -7.88
CA ASN A 19 15.13 1.86 -9.10
C ASN A 19 13.65 2.24 -8.96
N THR A 20 13.04 2.01 -7.80
CA THR A 20 11.65 2.39 -7.53
C THR A 20 11.44 3.89 -7.67
N ILE A 21 12.31 4.73 -7.12
CA ILE A 21 12.22 6.19 -7.23
C ILE A 21 12.34 6.62 -8.72
N ILE A 22 13.29 6.06 -9.45
CA ILE A 22 13.50 6.36 -10.88
C ILE A 22 12.25 6.01 -11.70
N LEU A 23 11.70 4.82 -11.49
CA LEU A 23 10.52 4.36 -12.22
C LEU A 23 9.26 5.17 -11.90
N LEU A 24 9.06 5.55 -10.63
CA LEU A 24 7.96 6.43 -10.24
C LEU A 24 8.06 7.79 -10.94
N LYS A 25 9.24 8.42 -10.94
CA LYS A 25 9.48 9.69 -11.64
C LYS A 25 9.27 9.60 -13.15
N LYS A 26 9.62 8.47 -13.75
CA LYS A 26 9.41 8.22 -15.18
C LYS A 26 7.94 8.10 -15.55
N ASN A 27 7.14 7.42 -14.72
CA ASN A 27 5.79 7.01 -15.07
C ASN A 27 4.68 7.93 -14.55
N ILE A 28 4.99 8.81 -13.57
CA ILE A 28 3.97 9.66 -12.93
C ILE A 28 4.35 11.13 -13.12
N PRO A 29 3.54 11.92 -13.82
CA PRO A 29 3.77 13.36 -14.00
C PRO A 29 3.40 14.13 -12.72
N ASN A 30 4.04 15.30 -12.51
CA ASN A 30 3.77 16.20 -11.37
C ASN A 30 3.79 15.47 -10.01
N LEU A 31 4.83 14.66 -9.80
CA LEU A 31 4.96 13.71 -8.70
C LEU A 31 5.72 14.33 -7.53
N GLU A 32 5.13 14.24 -6.34
CA GLU A 32 5.79 14.35 -5.05
C GLU A 32 5.97 12.94 -4.46
N ILE A 33 7.19 12.60 -4.04
CA ILE A 33 7.46 11.33 -3.34
C ILE A 33 7.75 11.64 -1.89
N LEU A 34 7.04 10.99 -0.98
CA LEU A 34 7.35 11.02 0.44
C LEU A 34 7.78 9.64 0.91
N ILE A 35 9.02 9.56 1.36
CA ILE A 35 9.63 8.32 1.81
C ILE A 35 9.73 8.35 3.33
N VAL A 36 9.15 7.34 3.98
CA VAL A 36 9.21 7.17 5.44
C VAL A 36 10.08 5.97 5.75
N ASP A 37 11.30 6.24 6.22
CA ASP A 37 12.30 5.23 6.55
C ASP A 37 12.24 4.86 8.04
N ASP A 38 12.03 3.57 8.33
CA ASP A 38 11.93 3.04 9.70
C ASP A 38 13.29 2.68 10.31
N ASN A 39 14.27 3.58 10.11
CA ASN A 39 15.64 3.43 10.59
C ASN A 39 16.33 2.21 9.99
N SER A 40 16.43 2.20 8.67
CA SER A 40 17.16 1.17 7.92
C SER A 40 18.65 1.13 8.30
N SER A 41 19.21 -0.07 8.31
CA SER A 41 20.60 -0.36 8.71
C SER A 41 21.47 -0.91 7.57
N ASP A 42 20.91 -1.09 6.37
CA ASP A 42 21.55 -1.73 5.20
C ASP A 42 22.09 -0.72 4.18
N GLY A 43 22.13 0.57 4.50
CA GLY A 43 22.53 1.63 3.59
C GLY A 43 21.37 2.30 2.84
N THR A 44 20.14 1.85 2.97
CA THR A 44 18.95 2.46 2.35
C THR A 44 18.90 3.96 2.56
N PHE A 45 19.08 4.43 3.80
CA PHE A 45 18.99 5.86 4.10
C PHE A 45 20.05 6.69 3.37
N GLY A 46 21.28 6.19 3.24
CA GLY A 46 22.34 6.85 2.48
C GLY A 46 22.03 6.95 0.97
N ILE A 47 21.31 5.96 0.41
CA ILE A 47 20.83 6.02 -0.97
C ILE A 47 19.75 7.09 -1.08
N LEU A 48 18.79 7.10 -0.17
CA LEU A 48 17.67 8.06 -0.17
C LEU A 48 18.15 9.51 -0.13
N GLN A 49 19.13 9.83 0.70
CA GLN A 49 19.67 11.19 0.83
C GLN A 49 20.17 11.79 -0.51
N LYS A 50 20.60 10.94 -1.47
CA LYS A 50 21.03 11.39 -2.80
C LYS A 50 19.86 11.89 -3.66
N PHE A 51 18.65 11.49 -3.35
CA PHE A 51 17.43 11.85 -4.08
C PHE A 51 16.64 13.00 -3.43
N GLU A 52 17.01 13.40 -2.21
CA GLU A 52 16.25 14.41 -1.47
C GLU A 52 16.29 15.77 -2.18
N ASN A 53 15.12 16.33 -2.44
CA ASN A 53 14.92 17.64 -3.07
C ASN A 53 13.50 18.16 -2.77
N GLN A 54 13.06 19.23 -3.46
CA GLN A 54 11.72 19.80 -3.24
C GLN A 54 10.56 18.84 -3.54
N ASP A 55 10.74 17.87 -4.45
CA ASP A 55 9.72 16.92 -4.87
C ASP A 55 9.88 15.55 -4.21
N ILE A 56 11.02 15.26 -3.58
CA ILE A 56 11.31 14.02 -2.87
C ILE A 56 11.72 14.36 -1.44
N LYS A 57 10.86 14.04 -0.49
CA LYS A 57 11.07 14.27 0.93
C LYS A 57 11.30 12.96 1.67
N ILE A 58 12.21 12.98 2.63
CA ILE A 58 12.58 11.80 3.42
C ILE A 58 12.34 12.08 4.89
N ILE A 59 11.62 11.17 5.55
CA ILE A 59 11.41 11.20 7.00
C ILE A 59 11.99 9.92 7.59
N GLN A 60 13.08 10.04 8.35
CA GLN A 60 13.63 8.93 9.10
C GLN A 60 12.99 8.83 10.50
N ARG A 61 12.42 7.67 10.83
CA ARG A 61 11.78 7.41 12.11
C ARG A 61 12.64 6.52 12.99
N LYS A 62 13.35 7.08 13.97
CA LYS A 62 14.28 6.33 14.85
C LYS A 62 13.59 5.54 15.96
N LYS A 63 12.45 6.00 16.46
CA LYS A 63 11.75 5.42 17.64
C LYS A 63 10.49 4.64 17.28
N THR A 64 9.74 5.11 16.30
CA THR A 64 8.46 4.51 15.88
C THR A 64 8.68 3.66 14.65
N LYS A 65 8.14 2.45 14.62
CA LYS A 65 8.18 1.55 13.46
C LYS A 65 6.79 1.02 13.16
N GLY A 66 6.57 0.64 11.92
CA GLY A 66 5.36 -0.06 11.49
C GLY A 66 4.68 0.58 10.28
N LEU A 67 4.12 -0.28 9.44
CA LEU A 67 3.62 0.06 8.11
C LEU A 67 2.46 1.08 8.15
N ALA A 68 1.44 0.81 8.97
CA ALA A 68 0.29 1.70 9.10
C ALA A 68 0.68 3.10 9.60
N SER A 69 1.57 3.19 10.60
CA SER A 69 2.06 4.47 11.11
C SER A 69 3.00 5.16 10.13
N ALA A 70 3.74 4.42 9.29
CA ALA A 70 4.55 4.98 8.21
C ALA A 70 3.65 5.61 7.15
N PHE A 71 2.59 4.92 6.75
CA PHE A 71 1.61 5.45 5.81
C PHE A 71 0.97 6.74 6.34
N LEU A 72 0.49 6.74 7.59
CA LEU A 72 -0.10 7.94 8.17
C LEU A 72 0.91 9.09 8.29
N CYS A 73 2.15 8.81 8.70
CA CYS A 73 3.23 9.80 8.73
C CYS A 73 3.46 10.40 7.33
N GLY A 74 3.49 9.55 6.30
CA GLY A 74 3.56 9.99 4.91
C GLY A 74 2.37 10.86 4.53
N LEU A 75 1.17 10.41 4.84
CA LEU A 75 -0.07 11.06 4.46
C LEU A 75 -0.18 12.50 4.98
N ILE A 76 0.16 12.74 6.25
CA ILE A 76 0.09 14.09 6.86
C ILE A 76 1.18 15.04 6.36
N ASN A 77 2.25 14.52 5.76
CA ASN A 77 3.36 15.31 5.23
C ASN A 77 3.32 15.47 3.69
N THR A 78 2.32 14.94 3.02
CA THR A 78 2.10 15.08 1.56
C THR A 78 1.14 16.21 1.25
N THR A 79 1.28 16.80 0.05
CA THR A 79 0.51 17.99 -0.36
C THR A 79 -0.35 17.77 -1.61
N GLY A 80 -0.21 16.64 -2.30
CA GLY A 80 -0.91 16.35 -3.56
C GLY A 80 -2.42 16.21 -3.39
N GLU A 81 -3.18 16.56 -4.40
CA GLU A 81 -4.63 16.34 -4.48
C GLU A 81 -4.97 14.85 -4.66
N ILE A 82 -4.02 14.09 -5.19
CA ILE A 82 -4.08 12.63 -5.31
C ILE A 82 -3.00 12.07 -4.40
N VAL A 83 -3.35 11.07 -3.60
CA VAL A 83 -2.43 10.37 -2.71
C VAL A 83 -2.38 8.90 -3.10
N GLY A 84 -1.20 8.34 -3.18
CA GLY A 84 -1.00 6.93 -3.46
C GLY A 84 0.01 6.26 -2.54
N TRP A 85 -0.02 4.96 -2.60
CA TRP A 85 0.91 4.08 -1.92
C TRP A 85 1.38 2.97 -2.84
N ILE A 86 2.64 2.64 -2.77
CA ILE A 86 3.24 1.48 -3.41
C ILE A 86 4.36 0.96 -2.49
N ASP A 87 4.54 -0.35 -2.44
CA ASP A 87 5.67 -0.94 -1.71
C ASP A 87 7.00 -0.60 -2.40
N SER A 88 8.03 -0.37 -1.60
CA SER A 88 9.35 0.07 -2.08
C SER A 88 10.04 -0.90 -3.06
N ASN A 89 9.64 -2.16 -3.07
CA ASN A 89 10.15 -3.20 -3.99
C ASN A 89 9.24 -3.46 -5.20
N MET A 90 8.23 -2.62 -5.43
CA MET A 90 7.23 -2.78 -6.49
C MET A 90 7.32 -1.69 -7.58
N GLY A 91 8.47 -1.05 -7.71
CA GLY A 91 8.67 0.08 -8.64
C GLY A 91 8.23 -0.20 -10.08
N GLU A 92 8.40 -1.42 -10.59
CA GLU A 92 7.98 -1.82 -11.94
C GLU A 92 6.46 -1.63 -12.15
N LEU A 93 5.66 -1.79 -11.12
CA LEU A 93 4.20 -1.59 -11.21
C LEU A 93 3.80 -0.10 -11.27
N SER A 94 4.77 0.82 -11.19
CA SER A 94 4.51 2.23 -11.46
C SER A 94 4.02 2.50 -12.88
N ASN A 95 4.27 1.60 -13.82
CA ASN A 95 3.73 1.64 -15.18
C ASN A 95 2.19 1.55 -15.24
N LYS A 96 1.54 1.08 -14.18
CA LYS A 96 0.08 1.03 -14.04
C LYS A 96 -0.55 2.36 -13.60
N PHE A 97 0.25 3.30 -13.07
CA PHE A 97 -0.28 4.56 -12.56
C PHE A 97 -0.98 5.43 -13.62
N PRO A 98 -0.53 5.51 -14.87
CA PRO A 98 -1.29 6.24 -15.91
C PRO A 98 -2.72 5.71 -16.09
N GLU A 99 -2.91 4.38 -16.13
CA GLU A 99 -4.21 3.74 -16.18
C GLU A 99 -5.04 4.03 -14.90
N MET A 100 -4.41 3.91 -13.73
CA MET A 100 -5.06 4.21 -12.45
C MET A 100 -5.53 5.68 -12.37
N LEU A 101 -4.71 6.63 -12.84
CA LEU A 101 -5.05 8.05 -12.86
C LEU A 101 -6.24 8.35 -13.81
N GLN A 102 -6.31 7.66 -14.94
CA GLN A 102 -7.45 7.75 -15.84
C GLN A 102 -8.74 7.26 -15.19
N GLU A 103 -8.70 6.10 -14.54
CA GLU A 103 -9.84 5.53 -13.82
C GLU A 103 -10.27 6.39 -12.62
N LEU A 104 -9.34 7.13 -11.99
CA LEU A 104 -9.64 8.01 -10.86
C LEU A 104 -10.53 9.20 -11.23
N ASN A 105 -10.68 9.54 -12.53
CA ASN A 105 -11.62 10.56 -12.98
C ASN A 105 -13.07 10.22 -12.59
N ASN A 106 -13.44 8.93 -12.65
CA ASN A 106 -14.79 8.45 -12.36
C ASN A 106 -14.94 7.78 -11.00
N ASN A 107 -13.82 7.56 -10.30
CA ASN A 107 -13.76 6.87 -9.01
C ASN A 107 -13.04 7.74 -7.98
N ASP A 108 -13.11 7.36 -6.71
CA ASP A 108 -12.47 8.08 -5.61
C ASP A 108 -11.21 7.36 -5.12
N ILE A 109 -11.18 6.04 -5.26
CA ILE A 109 -10.04 5.16 -4.99
C ILE A 109 -9.87 4.21 -6.17
N VAL A 110 -8.63 4.02 -6.61
CA VAL A 110 -8.26 2.99 -7.58
C VAL A 110 -7.14 2.15 -6.96
N LEU A 111 -7.31 0.83 -6.94
CA LEU A 111 -6.30 -0.08 -6.43
C LEU A 111 -5.99 -1.19 -7.44
N LEU A 112 -4.78 -1.70 -7.39
CA LEU A 112 -4.40 -2.88 -8.16
C LEU A 112 -4.89 -4.14 -7.44
N SER A 113 -5.40 -5.12 -8.19
CA SER A 113 -6.00 -6.35 -7.65
C SER A 113 -5.45 -7.58 -8.35
N ARG A 114 -5.00 -8.55 -7.54
CA ARG A 114 -4.52 -9.86 -8.02
C ARG A 114 -5.65 -10.83 -8.33
N TYR A 115 -6.85 -10.53 -7.82
CA TYR A 115 -7.97 -11.49 -7.79
C TYR A 115 -9.11 -11.12 -8.74
N LEU A 116 -8.91 -10.12 -9.58
CA LEU A 116 -9.75 -9.88 -10.75
C LEU A 116 -9.36 -10.79 -11.92
N GLN A 117 -10.27 -10.94 -12.87
CA GLN A 117 -9.96 -11.60 -14.14
C GLN A 117 -8.80 -10.86 -14.84
N GLY A 118 -7.75 -11.58 -15.20
CA GLY A 118 -6.50 -11.03 -15.73
C GLY A 118 -5.46 -10.66 -14.68
N GLY A 119 -5.79 -10.77 -13.38
CA GLY A 119 -4.83 -10.64 -12.28
C GLY A 119 -4.16 -11.96 -11.94
N ASN A 120 -2.96 -11.91 -11.35
CA ASN A 120 -2.20 -13.08 -10.92
C ASN A 120 -1.35 -12.77 -9.69
N ASP A 121 -0.90 -13.82 -9.00
CA ASP A 121 -0.01 -13.71 -7.83
C ASP A 121 1.08 -14.79 -7.95
N GLU A 122 2.30 -14.38 -8.30
CA GLU A 122 3.44 -15.25 -8.56
C GLU A 122 4.30 -15.50 -7.31
N ARG A 123 3.89 -14.97 -6.16
CA ARG A 123 4.61 -15.20 -4.90
C ARG A 123 4.58 -16.67 -4.48
N ASN A 124 5.32 -17.00 -3.44
CA ASN A 124 5.31 -18.33 -2.85
C ASN A 124 3.87 -18.84 -2.59
N LYS A 125 3.59 -20.12 -2.95
CA LYS A 125 2.25 -20.74 -2.88
C LYS A 125 1.57 -20.61 -1.52
N ILE A 126 2.34 -20.67 -0.41
CA ILE A 126 1.80 -20.52 0.95
C ILE A 126 1.27 -19.12 1.16
N ARG A 127 1.99 -18.09 0.71
CA ARG A 127 1.57 -16.68 0.80
C ARG A 127 0.36 -16.39 -0.07
N VAL A 128 0.34 -16.93 -1.28
CA VAL A 128 -0.80 -16.82 -2.19
C VAL A 128 -2.04 -17.46 -1.57
N PHE A 129 -1.91 -18.67 -1.03
CA PHE A 129 -3.00 -19.39 -0.38
C PHE A 129 -3.55 -18.60 0.83
N ALA A 130 -2.67 -18.14 1.71
CA ALA A 130 -3.07 -17.34 2.88
C ALA A 130 -3.76 -16.03 2.47
N SER A 131 -3.22 -15.33 1.49
CA SER A 131 -3.83 -14.09 0.98
C SER A 131 -5.22 -14.35 0.38
N LYS A 132 -5.39 -15.44 -0.38
CA LYS A 132 -6.71 -15.86 -0.90
C LYS A 132 -7.70 -16.17 0.22
N ILE A 133 -7.26 -16.86 1.29
CA ILE A 133 -8.12 -17.14 2.45
C ILE A 133 -8.55 -15.84 3.11
N VAL A 134 -7.62 -14.92 3.40
CA VAL A 134 -7.95 -13.63 4.02
C VAL A 134 -8.97 -12.86 3.17
N ASN A 135 -8.76 -12.77 1.85
CA ASN A 135 -9.68 -12.08 0.95
C ASN A 135 -11.05 -12.77 0.89
N LYS A 136 -11.09 -14.11 0.90
CA LYS A 136 -12.35 -14.87 0.96
C LYS A 136 -13.13 -14.59 2.26
N ILE A 137 -12.43 -14.50 3.39
CA ILE A 137 -13.02 -14.12 4.69
C ILE A 137 -13.52 -12.67 4.66
N CYS A 138 -12.74 -11.74 4.11
CA CYS A 138 -13.17 -10.35 3.92
C CYS A 138 -14.44 -10.29 3.04
N ASN A 139 -14.47 -11.03 1.94
CA ASN A 139 -15.62 -11.06 1.05
C ASN A 139 -16.89 -11.61 1.73
N PHE A 140 -16.73 -12.56 2.62
CA PHE A 140 -17.86 -13.14 3.37
C PHE A 140 -18.36 -12.22 4.50
N PHE A 141 -17.44 -11.68 5.31
CA PHE A 141 -17.81 -10.91 6.50
C PHE A 141 -17.98 -9.42 6.26
N LEU A 142 -17.32 -8.84 5.28
CA LEU A 142 -17.32 -7.38 5.03
C LEU A 142 -18.14 -7.04 3.79
N THR A 143 -17.61 -7.31 2.60
CA THR A 143 -18.29 -7.06 1.32
C THR A 143 -17.66 -7.87 0.19
N ASN A 144 -18.46 -8.34 -0.75
CA ASN A 144 -18.00 -9.03 -1.95
C ASN A 144 -17.70 -8.09 -3.13
N GLN A 145 -17.86 -6.78 -2.95
CA GLN A 145 -17.63 -5.79 -4.01
C GLN A 145 -16.14 -5.47 -4.20
N ILE A 146 -15.29 -5.75 -3.20
CA ILE A 146 -13.84 -5.60 -3.27
C ILE A 146 -13.23 -7.01 -3.31
N LYS A 147 -12.37 -7.28 -4.28
CA LYS A 147 -11.76 -8.62 -4.47
C LYS A 147 -10.41 -8.76 -3.77
N ASP A 148 -9.65 -7.67 -3.68
CA ASP A 148 -8.33 -7.68 -3.07
C ASP A 148 -8.16 -6.64 -1.96
N PHE A 149 -8.58 -7.02 -0.74
CA PHE A 149 -8.40 -6.21 0.47
C PHE A 149 -6.94 -6.14 0.96
N THR A 150 -6.07 -6.96 0.39
CA THR A 150 -4.67 -7.10 0.80
C THR A 150 -3.70 -6.56 -0.25
N SER A 151 -4.20 -5.78 -1.20
CA SER A 151 -3.37 -5.04 -2.15
C SER A 151 -2.61 -3.93 -1.43
N SER A 152 -1.37 -3.72 -1.84
CA SER A 152 -0.51 -2.66 -1.30
C SER A 152 -0.28 -1.52 -2.30
N ILE A 153 -1.01 -1.50 -3.42
CA ILE A 153 -0.84 -0.47 -4.46
C ILE A 153 -2.17 0.17 -4.75
N PHE A 154 -2.28 1.45 -4.43
CA PHE A 154 -3.50 2.22 -4.68
C PHE A 154 -3.19 3.71 -4.85
N ILE A 155 -4.14 4.42 -5.47
CA ILE A 155 -4.25 5.87 -5.46
C ILE A 155 -5.65 6.28 -5.04
N MET A 156 -5.77 7.43 -4.42
CA MET A 156 -7.07 8.00 -4.03
C MET A 156 -7.08 9.52 -4.16
N LYS A 157 -8.25 10.10 -4.36
CA LYS A 157 -8.47 11.52 -4.16
C LYS A 157 -8.26 11.86 -2.69
N ARG A 158 -7.57 12.95 -2.39
CA ARG A 158 -7.34 13.39 -1.00
C ARG A 158 -8.64 13.62 -0.23
N ASP A 159 -9.69 14.05 -0.92
CA ASP A 159 -11.01 14.32 -0.33
C ASP A 159 -11.65 13.08 0.34
N VAL A 160 -11.22 11.88 0.00
CA VAL A 160 -11.61 10.64 0.70
C VAL A 160 -11.35 10.74 2.20
N LEU A 161 -10.26 11.43 2.57
CA LEU A 161 -9.85 11.61 3.98
C LEU A 161 -10.81 12.48 4.79
N ASN A 162 -11.64 13.29 4.15
CA ASN A 162 -12.70 14.05 4.82
C ASN A 162 -13.78 13.11 5.40
N SER A 163 -13.91 11.91 4.86
CA SER A 163 -14.91 10.92 5.27
C SER A 163 -14.31 9.73 6.01
N VAL A 164 -13.10 9.30 5.64
CA VAL A 164 -12.46 8.10 6.21
C VAL A 164 -10.96 8.34 6.37
N VAL A 165 -10.49 8.29 7.61
CA VAL A 165 -9.06 8.35 7.93
C VAL A 165 -8.54 6.94 8.24
N PRO A 166 -7.43 6.50 7.63
CA PRO A 166 -6.82 5.21 7.95
C PRO A 166 -6.33 5.16 9.40
N VAL A 167 -6.39 3.99 10.03
CA VAL A 167 -5.82 3.80 11.35
C VAL A 167 -4.29 3.80 11.30
N CYS A 168 -3.65 4.30 12.36
CA CYS A 168 -2.19 4.45 12.44
C CYS A 168 -1.45 3.27 13.06
N TYR A 169 -2.11 2.15 13.31
CA TYR A 169 -1.54 0.97 13.96
C TYR A 169 -1.86 -0.32 13.20
N GLY A 170 -0.98 -1.28 13.32
CA GLY A 170 -1.02 -2.54 12.60
C GLY A 170 -0.04 -2.61 11.44
N HIS A 171 -0.08 -3.72 10.75
CA HIS A 171 0.68 -3.99 9.52
C HIS A 171 -0.20 -3.72 8.29
N GLY A 172 -0.21 -4.62 7.28
CA GLY A 172 -1.06 -4.47 6.09
C GLY A 172 -2.56 -4.57 6.35
N GLU A 173 -2.99 -5.14 7.48
CA GLU A 173 -4.41 -5.28 7.83
C GLU A 173 -5.12 -3.95 8.07
N PHE A 174 -4.41 -2.84 8.30
CA PHE A 174 -5.03 -1.52 8.41
C PHE A 174 -5.80 -1.14 7.13
N PHE A 175 -5.32 -1.61 5.98
CA PHE A 175 -5.93 -1.31 4.69
C PHE A 175 -7.28 -2.01 4.50
N ILE A 176 -7.46 -3.21 5.09
CA ILE A 176 -8.75 -3.91 5.11
C ILE A 176 -9.83 -3.04 5.77
N GLU A 177 -9.52 -2.50 6.96
CA GLU A 177 -10.45 -1.62 7.68
C GLU A 177 -10.72 -0.34 6.89
N PHE A 178 -9.69 0.26 6.30
CA PHE A 178 -9.82 1.47 5.50
C PHE A 178 -10.75 1.26 4.30
N LEU A 179 -10.51 0.23 3.49
CA LEU A 179 -11.34 -0.08 2.32
C LEU A 179 -12.78 -0.39 2.71
N TYR A 180 -12.98 -1.14 3.79
CA TYR A 180 -14.33 -1.46 4.26
C TYR A 180 -15.10 -0.22 4.73
N LYS A 181 -14.46 0.69 5.47
CA LYS A 181 -15.06 1.99 5.85
C LYS A 181 -15.39 2.83 4.63
N CYS A 182 -14.50 2.89 3.64
CA CYS A 182 -14.77 3.57 2.38
C CYS A 182 -15.99 2.99 1.67
N HIS A 183 -16.10 1.66 1.62
CA HIS A 183 -17.27 0.98 1.06
C HIS A 183 -18.57 1.33 1.82
N LYS A 184 -18.56 1.32 3.15
CA LYS A 184 -19.74 1.72 3.98
C LYS A 184 -20.17 3.16 3.72
N LYS A 185 -19.22 4.07 3.48
CA LYS A 185 -19.47 5.47 3.13
C LYS A 185 -19.80 5.69 1.65
N LYS A 186 -19.98 4.60 0.89
CA LYS A 186 -20.31 4.63 -0.56
C LYS A 186 -19.27 5.37 -1.42
N ILE A 187 -18.02 5.42 -0.96
CA ILE A 187 -16.89 5.92 -1.74
C ILE A 187 -16.67 4.96 -2.92
N LYS A 188 -16.52 5.51 -4.11
CA LYS A 188 -16.35 4.73 -5.34
C LYS A 188 -14.96 4.12 -5.41
N ILE A 189 -14.89 2.80 -5.35
CA ILE A 189 -13.65 2.02 -5.40
C ILE A 189 -13.60 1.24 -6.72
N LYS A 190 -12.53 1.41 -7.48
CA LYS A 190 -12.24 0.66 -8.70
C LYS A 190 -11.02 -0.23 -8.48
N GLU A 191 -11.09 -1.47 -8.91
CA GLU A 191 -9.95 -2.38 -8.97
C GLU A 191 -9.48 -2.54 -10.41
N ILE A 192 -8.15 -2.62 -10.62
CA ILE A 192 -7.48 -2.88 -11.89
C ILE A 192 -6.66 -4.17 -11.75
N PRO A 193 -6.75 -5.14 -12.67
CA PRO A 193 -5.99 -6.37 -12.58
C PRO A 193 -4.49 -6.14 -12.76
N TYR A 194 -3.68 -6.84 -11.96
CA TYR A 194 -2.23 -6.88 -12.13
C TYR A 194 -1.65 -8.24 -11.72
N THR A 195 -0.45 -8.51 -12.19
CA THR A 195 0.34 -9.64 -11.73
C THR A 195 1.30 -9.20 -10.65
N GLN A 196 1.16 -9.76 -9.45
CA GLN A 196 2.11 -9.56 -8.36
C GLN A 196 3.37 -10.38 -8.66
N PRO A 197 4.53 -9.76 -8.85
CA PRO A 197 5.76 -10.51 -9.09
C PRO A 197 6.21 -11.26 -7.85
N ASN A 198 7.10 -12.23 -8.05
CA ASN A 198 7.77 -12.90 -6.93
C ASN A 198 8.71 -11.96 -6.18
N ASP A 199 8.93 -12.22 -4.90
CA ASP A 199 9.86 -11.40 -4.08
C ASP A 199 11.29 -11.53 -4.64
N ILE A 200 11.97 -10.42 -4.87
CA ILE A 200 13.32 -10.37 -5.47
C ILE A 200 14.33 -11.19 -4.65
N SER A 201 14.24 -11.14 -3.33
CA SER A 201 15.13 -11.86 -2.40
C SER A 201 14.64 -13.26 -2.02
N GLY A 202 13.51 -13.74 -2.55
CA GLY A 202 12.92 -15.05 -2.21
C GLY A 202 12.40 -15.18 -0.77
N ASN A 203 12.77 -14.27 0.13
CA ASN A 203 12.39 -14.28 1.54
C ASN A 203 11.52 -13.07 1.89
N SER A 204 10.41 -13.32 2.58
CA SER A 204 9.56 -12.26 3.08
C SER A 204 10.20 -11.52 4.26
N LYS A 205 10.52 -10.25 4.10
CA LYS A 205 10.95 -9.39 5.22
C LYS A 205 9.85 -9.22 6.28
N THR A 206 8.60 -9.31 5.86
CA THR A 206 7.41 -9.16 6.71
C THR A 206 7.17 -10.36 7.63
N ALA A 207 7.33 -11.58 7.11
CA ALA A 207 7.08 -12.82 7.84
C ALA A 207 8.21 -13.83 7.59
N PRO A 208 9.39 -13.63 8.22
CA PRO A 208 10.57 -14.48 8.00
C PRO A 208 10.44 -15.87 8.65
N SER A 209 9.46 -16.08 9.55
CA SER A 209 9.21 -17.35 10.21
C SER A 209 7.73 -17.72 10.18
N ILE A 210 7.43 -19.03 10.30
CA ILE A 210 6.06 -19.54 10.34
C ILE A 210 5.27 -19.01 11.54
N LEU A 211 5.93 -18.83 12.68
CA LEU A 211 5.32 -18.27 13.90
C LEU A 211 4.91 -16.80 13.67
N LYS A 212 5.78 -16.00 13.06
CA LYS A 212 5.45 -14.61 12.72
C LYS A 212 4.35 -14.52 11.66
N PHE A 213 4.33 -15.45 10.72
CA PHE A 213 3.28 -15.56 9.72
C PHE A 213 1.91 -15.86 10.36
N LEU A 214 1.83 -16.82 11.28
CA LEU A 214 0.61 -17.16 12.02
C LEU A 214 0.17 -16.00 12.93
N TYR A 215 1.11 -15.37 13.61
CA TYR A 215 0.86 -14.19 14.44
C TYR A 215 0.23 -13.05 13.64
N LEU A 216 0.80 -12.71 12.49
CA LEU A 216 0.22 -11.70 11.60
C LEU A 216 -1.16 -12.14 11.09
N GLY A 217 -1.33 -13.40 10.69
CA GLY A 217 -2.62 -13.95 10.25
C GLY A 217 -3.71 -13.77 11.29
N PHE A 218 -3.40 -13.98 12.57
CA PHE A 218 -4.34 -13.73 13.68
C PHE A 218 -4.78 -12.25 13.72
N PHE A 219 -3.86 -11.29 13.56
CA PHE A 219 -4.23 -9.86 13.55
C PHE A 219 -5.06 -9.47 12.34
N TYR A 220 -4.83 -10.10 11.18
CA TYR A 220 -5.69 -9.91 10.02
C TYR A 220 -7.13 -10.35 10.31
N LEU A 221 -7.31 -11.55 10.89
CA LEU A 221 -8.64 -12.04 11.28
C LEU A 221 -9.29 -11.12 12.32
N LEU A 222 -8.55 -10.77 13.37
CA LEU A 222 -9.04 -9.87 14.41
C LEU A 222 -9.50 -8.53 13.81
N ARG A 223 -8.72 -7.97 12.89
CA ARG A 223 -9.06 -6.72 12.19
C ARG A 223 -10.37 -6.85 11.39
N ILE A 224 -10.57 -7.95 10.67
CA ILE A 224 -11.80 -8.20 9.91
C ILE A 224 -13.02 -8.18 10.86
N PHE A 225 -12.96 -8.93 11.96
CA PHE A 225 -14.06 -8.97 12.93
C PHE A 225 -14.29 -7.60 13.59
N CYS A 226 -13.25 -6.94 14.04
CA CYS A 226 -13.36 -5.60 14.64
C CYS A 226 -13.94 -4.59 13.64
N SER A 227 -13.53 -4.64 12.37
CA SER A 227 -14.05 -3.74 11.34
C SER A 227 -15.55 -3.95 11.10
N ARG A 228 -16.02 -5.20 11.18
CA ARG A 228 -17.45 -5.52 11.05
C ARG A 228 -18.28 -5.00 12.21
N LEU A 229 -17.75 -5.10 13.44
CA LEU A 229 -18.46 -4.75 14.67
C LEU A 229 -18.44 -3.26 15.00
N ARG A 230 -17.44 -2.52 14.53
CA ARG A 230 -17.37 -1.07 14.73
C ARG A 230 -18.56 -0.38 14.05
N ARG A 231 -19.34 0.30 14.86
CA ARG A 231 -20.32 1.29 14.41
C ARG A 231 -19.55 2.61 14.21
N ASP A 232 -19.60 3.14 12.99
CA ASP A 232 -19.08 4.49 12.71
C ASP A 232 -20.05 5.54 13.25
#